data_24f91f589a5417a5e994d0c784a5f2a1
#
_entry.id   24f91f589a5417a5e994d0c784a5f2a1
#
_cell.length_a   1.000
_cell.length_b   1.000
_cell.length_c   1.000
_cell.angle_alpha   90.00
_cell.angle_beta   90.00
_cell.angle_gamma   90.00
#
_symmetry.space_group_name_H-M   'P 1'
#
loop_
_entity.id
_entity.type
_entity.pdbx_description
1 polymer ?
#
loop_
_entity_poly.entity_id
_entity_poly.type
_entity_poly.pdbx_seq_one_letter_code
_entity_poly.pdbx_strand_id
1 'polypeptide(L)'
;MGRTRRAFAFGVADLDTVAVALAGFLLRGGVVLLLLPSVVLPSAIGLAGAAGVDLFGIDGRPTTWFFAVAAVAAVALGLWLLLALIVGSLIDVWLMGAALDTEEHPTRRSRPLPDFGTLLDLAGIRAACILPLALAIAWAGGHLYDAIYSELTTPTNLVTPLPVRVLQHAADAVLVVVVAWLVCEVVGAIAARRCVLLGSGPWRSISEALVQIVRRPISSASTVIASYGSSAMAIGLGMAATAMTFDWCRGAARNQQPISVTLGIGSFSTTRDFRPLVFLAAAIALIVAWGIVLAASGISSAWRSAAFTGETSDAVSRTPAGAPEQELGLSGPTSERSGD
;
A
#
# COMPACT_ATOMS: atom_id res chain seq x y z
N MET A 1 -15.33 4.14 21.91
CA MET A 1 -13.91 4.54 22.14
C MET A 1 -13.00 3.41 22.67
N GLY A 2 -13.47 2.42 23.42
CA GLY A 2 -12.61 1.36 23.96
C GLY A 2 -11.97 0.42 22.93
N ARG A 3 -12.64 0.18 21.79
CA ARG A 3 -12.22 -0.78 20.78
C ARG A 3 -11.03 -0.29 19.94
N THR A 4 -11.12 0.92 19.42
CA THR A 4 -10.03 1.56 18.64
C THR A 4 -8.75 1.67 19.48
N ARG A 5 -8.90 1.96 20.79
CA ARG A 5 -7.78 2.05 21.72
C ARG A 5 -7.13 0.69 21.98
N ARG A 6 -7.92 -0.39 22.09
CA ARG A 6 -7.39 -1.76 22.25
C ARG A 6 -6.68 -2.24 21.00
N ALA A 7 -7.26 -2.03 19.82
CA ALA A 7 -6.63 -2.35 18.54
C ALA A 7 -5.31 -1.59 18.34
N PHE A 8 -5.24 -0.32 18.76
CA PHE A 8 -4.00 0.45 18.72
C PHE A 8 -2.94 -0.08 19.70
N ALA A 9 -3.37 -0.41 20.94
CA ALA A 9 -2.48 -1.00 21.93
C ALA A 9 -1.90 -2.34 21.44
N PHE A 10 -2.67 -3.15 20.72
CA PHE A 10 -2.20 -4.36 20.05
C PHE A 10 -1.09 -4.07 19.02
N GLY A 11 -1.28 -3.03 18.19
CA GLY A 11 -0.31 -2.65 17.16
C GLY A 11 1.03 -2.13 17.71
N VAL A 12 1.08 -1.72 18.98
CA VAL A 12 2.31 -1.15 19.61
C VAL A 12 2.92 -2.12 20.63
N ALA A 13 2.15 -3.09 21.13
CA ALA A 13 2.53 -3.91 22.27
C ALA A 13 3.62 -4.95 21.97
N ASP A 14 3.72 -5.40 20.71
CA ASP A 14 4.61 -6.49 20.32
C ASP A 14 5.36 -6.17 19.03
N LEU A 15 6.70 -6.15 19.12
CA LEU A 15 7.59 -5.83 18.01
C LEU A 15 7.46 -6.85 16.86
N ASP A 16 7.23 -8.13 17.18
CA ASP A 16 7.07 -9.20 16.20
C ASP A 16 5.80 -8.97 15.37
N THR A 17 4.73 -8.56 16.02
CA THR A 17 3.46 -8.20 15.35
C THR A 17 3.65 -7.03 14.39
N VAL A 18 4.40 -6.00 14.80
CA VAL A 18 4.73 -4.85 13.94
C VAL A 18 5.59 -5.29 12.76
N ALA A 19 6.60 -6.13 12.99
CA ALA A 19 7.50 -6.61 11.94
C ALA A 19 6.74 -7.45 10.90
N VAL A 20 5.89 -8.38 11.34
CA VAL A 20 5.05 -9.20 10.46
C VAL A 20 4.04 -8.34 9.68
N ALA A 21 3.41 -7.36 10.35
CA ALA A 21 2.49 -6.43 9.70
C ALA A 21 3.20 -5.54 8.67
N LEU A 22 4.43 -5.08 8.97
CA LEU A 22 5.27 -4.33 8.04
C LEU A 22 5.66 -5.20 6.83
N ALA A 23 6.07 -6.44 7.04
CA ALA A 23 6.38 -7.37 5.97
C ALA A 23 5.17 -7.58 5.05
N GLY A 24 3.97 -7.78 5.63
CA GLY A 24 2.71 -7.87 4.89
C GLY A 24 2.38 -6.60 4.11
N PHE A 25 2.62 -5.44 4.69
CA PHE A 25 2.43 -4.15 4.03
C PHE A 25 3.38 -3.97 2.84
N LEU A 26 4.66 -4.24 3.01
CA LEU A 26 5.66 -4.15 1.94
C LEU A 26 5.36 -5.12 0.79
N LEU A 27 4.96 -6.34 1.13
CA LEU A 27 4.63 -7.38 0.15
C LEU A 27 3.42 -7.00 -0.71
N ARG A 28 2.44 -6.30 -0.15
CA ARG A 28 1.22 -5.85 -0.84
C ARG A 28 1.38 -4.57 -1.64
N GLY A 29 2.58 -4.19 -1.95
CA GLY A 29 2.88 -3.01 -2.75
C GLY A 29 3.43 -1.83 -1.94
N GLY A 30 3.52 -1.93 -0.62
CA GLY A 30 4.16 -0.91 0.23
C GLY A 30 5.62 -0.65 -0.16
N VAL A 31 6.28 -1.60 -0.82
CA VAL A 31 7.63 -1.41 -1.38
C VAL A 31 7.68 -0.24 -2.39
N VAL A 32 6.58 0.05 -3.08
CA VAL A 32 6.49 1.20 -4.00
C VAL A 32 6.69 2.52 -3.26
N LEU A 33 6.32 2.59 -1.98
CA LEU A 33 6.57 3.77 -1.15
C LEU A 33 8.06 4.08 -0.99
N LEU A 34 8.92 3.06 -1.02
CA LEU A 34 10.37 3.22 -0.96
C LEU A 34 10.93 3.87 -2.25
N LEU A 35 10.18 3.79 -3.35
CA LEU A 35 10.53 4.40 -4.62
C LEU A 35 10.01 5.84 -4.75
N LEU A 36 9.03 6.26 -3.93
CA LEU A 36 8.46 7.61 -3.99
C LEU A 36 9.51 8.72 -3.85
N PRO A 37 10.52 8.64 -2.95
CA PRO A 37 11.56 9.65 -2.88
C PRO A 37 12.30 9.84 -4.20
N SER A 38 12.54 8.75 -4.94
CA SER A 38 13.27 8.80 -6.22
C SER A 38 12.48 9.50 -7.33
N VAL A 39 11.14 9.49 -7.25
CA VAL A 39 10.27 10.18 -8.23
C VAL A 39 10.31 11.70 -8.03
N VAL A 40 10.50 12.16 -6.79
CA VAL A 40 10.57 13.58 -6.45
C VAL A 40 11.96 14.17 -6.73
N LEU A 41 12.98 13.33 -6.78
CA LEU A 41 14.36 13.77 -7.02
C LEU A 41 14.62 13.96 -8.53
N PRO A 42 15.23 15.08 -8.96
CA PRO A 42 15.53 15.35 -10.38
C PRO A 42 16.47 14.33 -11.03
N SER A 43 17.17 13.52 -10.22
CA SER A 43 18.01 12.40 -10.70
C SER A 43 17.23 11.33 -11.48
N ALA A 44 15.92 11.20 -11.25
CA ALA A 44 15.06 10.31 -12.03
C ALA A 44 14.97 10.72 -13.50
N ILE A 45 15.00 12.05 -13.79
CA ILE A 45 15.00 12.57 -15.16
C ILE A 45 16.34 12.27 -15.85
N GLY A 46 17.45 12.37 -15.13
CA GLY A 46 18.78 12.03 -15.65
C GLY A 46 18.93 10.53 -15.94
N LEU A 47 18.42 9.68 -15.07
CA LEU A 47 18.39 8.21 -15.26
C LEU A 47 17.46 7.81 -16.43
N ALA A 48 16.28 8.41 -16.54
CA ALA A 48 15.38 8.19 -17.67
C ALA A 48 15.98 8.66 -19.00
N GLY A 49 16.72 9.76 -19.00
CA GLY A 49 17.44 10.26 -20.18
C GLY A 49 18.59 9.35 -20.60
N ALA A 50 19.35 8.80 -19.65
CA ALA A 50 20.44 7.86 -19.94
C ALA A 50 19.92 6.49 -20.41
N ALA A 51 18.89 5.96 -19.76
CA ALA A 51 18.27 4.68 -20.15
C ALA A 51 17.40 4.77 -21.41
N GLY A 52 16.85 5.94 -21.70
CA GLY A 52 15.94 6.16 -22.83
C GLY A 52 16.58 5.91 -24.19
N VAL A 53 17.86 6.23 -24.33
CA VAL A 53 18.60 6.02 -25.60
C VAL A 53 18.80 4.53 -25.89
N ASP A 54 18.98 3.70 -24.85
CA ASP A 54 19.16 2.25 -25.02
C ASP A 54 17.83 1.51 -25.21
N LEU A 55 16.75 2.03 -24.61
CA LEU A 55 15.43 1.42 -24.70
C LEU A 55 14.66 1.80 -25.97
N PHE A 56 14.84 3.04 -26.43
CA PHE A 56 14.21 3.55 -27.65
C PHE A 56 15.30 3.93 -28.65
N GLY A 57 15.22 3.41 -29.87
CA GLY A 57 16.14 3.80 -30.93
C GLY A 57 16.05 5.29 -31.26
N ILE A 58 16.99 5.80 -32.05
CA ILE A 58 17.04 7.20 -32.49
C ILE A 58 15.74 7.63 -33.21
N ASP A 59 15.07 6.66 -33.83
CA ASP A 59 13.77 6.82 -34.49
C ASP A 59 12.57 6.76 -33.55
N GLY A 60 12.79 6.68 -32.22
CA GLY A 60 11.76 6.58 -31.20
C GLY A 60 11.04 5.22 -31.13
N ARG A 61 11.50 4.24 -31.89
CA ARG A 61 10.91 2.89 -31.85
C ARG A 61 11.50 2.06 -30.71
N PRO A 62 10.67 1.21 -30.03
CA PRO A 62 11.17 0.31 -29.01
C PRO A 62 12.22 -0.64 -29.59
N THR A 63 13.34 -0.77 -28.92
CA THR A 63 14.41 -1.69 -29.28
C THR A 63 14.09 -3.12 -28.81
N THR A 64 14.81 -4.12 -29.31
CA THR A 64 14.72 -5.51 -28.80
C THR A 64 15.03 -5.57 -27.29
N TRP A 65 15.90 -4.68 -26.81
CA TRP A 65 16.23 -4.54 -25.39
C TRP A 65 15.04 -4.08 -24.57
N PHE A 66 14.22 -3.16 -25.09
CA PHE A 66 12.96 -2.77 -24.45
C PHE A 66 12.04 -3.96 -24.19
N PHE A 67 11.83 -4.81 -25.22
CA PHE A 67 10.97 -6.00 -25.06
C PHE A 67 11.56 -7.02 -24.08
N ALA A 68 12.88 -7.19 -24.05
CA ALA A 68 13.54 -8.05 -23.07
C ALA A 68 13.35 -7.54 -21.63
N VAL A 69 13.57 -6.24 -21.40
CA VAL A 69 13.35 -5.61 -20.09
C VAL A 69 11.88 -5.67 -19.68
N ALA A 70 10.95 -5.40 -20.61
CA ALA A 70 9.53 -5.49 -20.35
C ALA A 70 9.09 -6.92 -19.99
N ALA A 71 9.61 -7.94 -20.69
CA ALA A 71 9.32 -9.34 -20.39
C ALA A 71 9.86 -9.74 -19.00
N VAL A 72 11.10 -9.38 -18.67
CA VAL A 72 11.68 -9.63 -17.33
C VAL A 72 10.87 -8.93 -16.25
N ALA A 73 10.50 -7.67 -16.46
CA ALA A 73 9.67 -6.91 -15.52
C ALA A 73 8.28 -7.55 -15.33
N ALA A 74 7.66 -8.02 -16.41
CA ALA A 74 6.36 -8.70 -16.35
C ALA A 74 6.44 -10.02 -15.56
N VAL A 75 7.49 -10.83 -15.79
CA VAL A 75 7.73 -12.06 -15.03
C VAL A 75 8.00 -11.75 -13.57
N ALA A 76 8.86 -10.79 -13.27
CA ALA A 76 9.16 -10.37 -11.91
C ALA A 76 7.90 -9.87 -11.17
N LEU A 77 7.05 -9.08 -11.83
CA LEU A 77 5.76 -8.62 -11.30
C LEU A 77 4.81 -9.79 -11.06
N GLY A 78 4.72 -10.75 -12.00
CA GLY A 78 3.89 -11.95 -11.83
C GLY A 78 4.32 -12.78 -10.63
N LEU A 79 5.63 -13.03 -10.46
CA LEU A 79 6.19 -13.73 -9.31
C LEU A 79 5.94 -12.97 -8.00
N TRP A 80 6.11 -11.64 -8.02
CA TRP A 80 5.78 -10.80 -6.86
C TRP A 80 4.32 -10.90 -6.47
N LEU A 81 3.39 -10.84 -7.43
CA LEU A 81 1.96 -10.95 -7.17
C LEU A 81 1.61 -12.33 -6.58
N LEU A 82 2.18 -13.42 -7.11
CA LEU A 82 1.99 -14.77 -6.56
C LEU A 82 2.50 -14.85 -5.11
N LEU A 83 3.69 -14.31 -4.85
CA LEU A 83 4.25 -14.26 -3.50
C LEU A 83 3.37 -13.44 -2.57
N ALA A 84 2.88 -12.29 -3.02
CA ALA A 84 1.98 -11.43 -2.27
C ALA A 84 0.63 -12.11 -1.96
N LEU A 85 0.08 -12.89 -2.89
CA LEU A 85 -1.14 -13.66 -2.68
C LEU A 85 -0.94 -14.74 -1.61
N ILE A 86 0.11 -15.54 -1.70
CA ILE A 86 0.33 -16.69 -0.80
C ILE A 86 0.80 -16.21 0.58
N VAL A 87 1.96 -15.52 0.61
CA VAL A 87 2.57 -15.07 1.88
C VAL A 87 1.72 -13.98 2.53
N GLY A 88 1.11 -13.11 1.74
CA GLY A 88 0.18 -12.10 2.24
C GLY A 88 -1.05 -12.71 2.92
N SER A 89 -1.58 -13.84 2.41
CA SER A 89 -2.68 -14.57 3.04
C SER A 89 -2.26 -15.23 4.36
N LEU A 90 -1.06 -15.82 4.41
CA LEU A 90 -0.48 -16.38 5.64
C LEU A 90 -0.33 -15.31 6.73
N ILE A 91 0.23 -14.15 6.37
CA ILE A 91 0.39 -13.01 7.27
C ILE A 91 -0.97 -12.52 7.78
N ASP A 92 -1.99 -12.46 6.92
CA ASP A 92 -3.33 -12.05 7.34
C ASP A 92 -3.92 -13.00 8.37
N VAL A 93 -3.84 -14.31 8.13
CA VAL A 93 -4.35 -15.30 9.10
C VAL A 93 -3.60 -15.20 10.42
N TRP A 94 -2.29 -15.03 10.39
CA TRP A 94 -1.49 -14.88 11.59
C TRP A 94 -1.89 -13.63 12.39
N LEU A 95 -2.03 -12.47 11.71
CA LEU A 95 -2.46 -11.21 12.33
C LEU A 95 -3.89 -11.28 12.87
N MET A 96 -4.80 -11.97 12.17
CA MET A 96 -6.15 -12.20 12.66
C MET A 96 -6.14 -13.07 13.93
N GLY A 97 -5.36 -14.17 13.93
CA GLY A 97 -5.19 -15.04 15.09
C GLY A 97 -4.68 -14.27 16.30
N ALA A 98 -3.60 -13.51 16.12
CA ALA A 98 -3.01 -12.70 17.19
C ALA A 98 -3.99 -11.64 17.73
N ALA A 99 -4.80 -11.01 16.86
CA ALA A 99 -5.81 -10.03 17.28
C ALA A 99 -6.94 -10.68 18.09
N LEU A 100 -7.38 -11.87 17.73
CA LEU A 100 -8.42 -12.61 18.45
C LEU A 100 -7.94 -13.14 19.80
N ASP A 101 -6.69 -13.60 19.90
CA ASP A 101 -6.11 -14.06 21.17
C ASP A 101 -5.99 -12.92 22.20
N THR A 102 -5.94 -11.68 21.75
CA THR A 102 -5.94 -10.50 22.63
C THR A 102 -7.34 -10.17 23.17
N GLU A 103 -8.41 -10.53 22.43
CA GLU A 103 -9.80 -10.28 22.83
C GLU A 103 -10.40 -11.40 23.71
N GLU A 104 -10.03 -12.65 23.44
CA GLU A 104 -10.50 -13.84 24.16
C GLU A 104 -9.37 -14.42 25.02
N HIS A 105 -9.46 -14.38 26.31
CA HIS A 105 -8.61 -15.00 27.34
C HIS A 105 -7.36 -15.79 26.91
N PRO A 106 -6.21 -15.65 27.58
CA PRO A 106 -4.89 -16.15 27.19
C PRO A 106 -4.74 -17.69 27.15
N THR A 107 -5.83 -18.45 27.31
CA THR A 107 -5.81 -19.92 27.37
C THR A 107 -5.94 -20.61 25.99
N ARG A 108 -6.18 -19.89 24.92
CA ARG A 108 -6.38 -20.48 23.57
C ARG A 108 -5.14 -20.37 22.67
N ARG A 109 -3.98 -20.72 23.22
CA ARG A 109 -2.64 -20.52 22.61
C ARG A 109 -2.23 -21.41 21.44
N SER A 110 -3.08 -22.24 20.91
CA SER A 110 -2.71 -23.11 19.77
C SER A 110 -3.83 -23.19 18.75
N ARG A 111 -3.89 -22.16 17.87
CA ARG A 111 -4.61 -22.38 16.61
C ARG A 111 -3.70 -23.15 15.66
N PRO A 112 -4.19 -24.25 15.09
CA PRO A 112 -3.47 -24.93 14.02
C PRO A 112 -3.25 -23.95 12.87
N LEU A 113 -2.13 -24.09 12.18
CA LEU A 113 -1.90 -23.39 10.91
C LEU A 113 -3.15 -23.53 10.03
N PRO A 114 -3.54 -22.47 9.30
CA PRO A 114 -4.72 -22.55 8.45
C PRO A 114 -4.58 -23.73 7.48
N ASP A 115 -5.66 -24.46 7.31
CA ASP A 115 -5.72 -25.53 6.32
C ASP A 115 -5.45 -24.95 4.92
N PHE A 116 -4.83 -25.76 4.06
CA PHE A 116 -4.49 -25.34 2.69
C PHE A 116 -5.73 -24.84 1.92
N GLY A 117 -6.90 -25.42 2.18
CA GLY A 117 -8.18 -24.96 1.62
C GLY A 117 -8.48 -23.51 1.99
N THR A 118 -8.36 -23.16 3.26
CA THR A 118 -8.55 -21.78 3.74
C THR A 118 -7.57 -20.80 3.10
N LEU A 119 -6.32 -21.20 2.90
CA LEU A 119 -5.33 -20.35 2.21
C LEU A 119 -5.71 -20.13 0.75
N LEU A 120 -6.20 -21.15 0.07
CA LEU A 120 -6.65 -21.08 -1.31
C LEU A 120 -7.88 -20.15 -1.44
N ASP A 121 -8.83 -20.26 -0.52
CA ASP A 121 -10.00 -19.38 -0.47
C ASP A 121 -9.62 -17.92 -0.24
N LEU A 122 -8.67 -17.65 0.66
CA LEU A 122 -8.14 -16.31 0.89
C LEU A 122 -7.40 -15.75 -0.33
N ALA A 123 -6.59 -16.57 -0.98
CA ALA A 123 -5.94 -16.20 -2.23
C ALA A 123 -6.98 -15.90 -3.33
N GLY A 124 -8.05 -16.68 -3.40
CA GLY A 124 -9.18 -16.46 -4.31
C GLY A 124 -9.91 -15.15 -4.06
N ILE A 125 -10.18 -14.80 -2.78
CA ILE A 125 -10.76 -13.51 -2.39
C ILE A 125 -9.85 -12.36 -2.84
N ARG A 126 -8.54 -12.48 -2.58
CA ARG A 126 -7.57 -11.48 -2.98
C ARG A 126 -7.47 -11.30 -4.49
N ALA A 127 -7.42 -12.41 -5.23
CA ALA A 127 -7.40 -12.40 -6.70
C ALA A 127 -8.66 -11.75 -7.28
N ALA A 128 -9.84 -12.08 -6.74
CA ALA A 128 -11.11 -11.47 -7.14
C ALA A 128 -11.14 -9.94 -6.88
N CYS A 129 -10.56 -9.48 -5.78
CA CYS A 129 -10.46 -8.06 -5.46
C CYS A 129 -9.41 -7.32 -6.32
N ILE A 130 -8.36 -8.00 -6.78
CA ILE A 130 -7.35 -7.39 -7.67
C ILE A 130 -7.92 -7.10 -9.07
N LEU A 131 -8.86 -7.90 -9.56
CA LEU A 131 -9.40 -7.77 -10.91
C LEU A 131 -10.03 -6.39 -11.20
N PRO A 132 -10.97 -5.85 -10.40
CA PRO A 132 -11.50 -4.50 -10.62
C PRO A 132 -10.43 -3.41 -10.54
N LEU A 133 -9.45 -3.57 -9.65
CA LEU A 133 -8.33 -2.65 -9.55
C LEU A 133 -7.45 -2.69 -10.81
N ALA A 134 -7.16 -3.88 -11.34
CA ALA A 134 -6.40 -4.03 -12.57
C ALA A 134 -7.11 -3.38 -13.77
N LEU A 135 -8.43 -3.52 -13.86
CA LEU A 135 -9.24 -2.86 -14.89
C LEU A 135 -9.20 -1.33 -14.74
N ALA A 136 -9.30 -0.82 -13.51
CA ALA A 136 -9.19 0.61 -13.24
C ALA A 136 -7.80 1.16 -13.63
N ILE A 137 -6.72 0.43 -13.31
CA ILE A 137 -5.35 0.80 -13.68
C ILE A 137 -5.17 0.76 -15.21
N ALA A 138 -5.69 -0.26 -15.88
CA ALA A 138 -5.59 -0.37 -17.34
C ALA A 138 -6.32 0.78 -18.04
N TRP A 139 -7.51 1.14 -17.56
CA TRP A 139 -8.26 2.29 -18.06
C TRP A 139 -7.53 3.61 -17.77
N ALA A 140 -7.07 3.83 -16.55
CA ALA A 140 -6.34 5.03 -16.16
C ALA A 140 -5.00 5.16 -16.88
N GLY A 141 -4.38 4.05 -17.26
CA GLY A 141 -3.12 4.03 -18.02
C GLY A 141 -3.25 4.70 -19.38
N GLY A 142 -4.37 4.51 -20.08
CA GLY A 142 -4.68 5.21 -21.33
C GLY A 142 -4.79 6.73 -21.13
N HIS A 143 -5.58 7.16 -20.13
CA HIS A 143 -5.72 8.59 -19.81
C HIS A 143 -4.39 9.24 -19.37
N LEU A 144 -3.59 8.51 -18.60
CA LEU A 144 -2.28 9.00 -18.17
C LEU A 144 -1.31 9.15 -19.35
N TYR A 145 -1.34 8.20 -20.29
CA TYR A 145 -0.54 8.28 -21.51
C TYR A 145 -0.93 9.52 -22.35
N ASP A 146 -2.22 9.74 -22.56
CA ASP A 146 -2.71 10.90 -23.31
C ASP A 146 -2.35 12.22 -22.61
N ALA A 147 -2.46 12.28 -21.27
CA ALA A 147 -2.05 13.43 -20.48
C ALA A 147 -0.54 13.71 -20.58
N ILE A 148 0.29 12.67 -20.52
CA ILE A 148 1.75 12.80 -20.69
C ILE A 148 2.06 13.30 -22.10
N TYR A 149 1.44 12.70 -23.13
CA TYR A 149 1.68 13.07 -24.52
C TYR A 149 1.27 14.53 -24.79
N SER A 150 0.10 14.95 -24.32
CA SER A 150 -0.39 16.32 -24.50
C SER A 150 0.51 17.35 -23.80
N GLU A 151 0.97 17.08 -22.58
CA GLU A 151 1.85 17.97 -21.82
C GLU A 151 3.29 18.03 -22.37
N LEU A 152 3.73 17.00 -23.08
CA LEU A 152 5.02 17.01 -23.77
C LEU A 152 4.96 17.76 -25.11
N THR A 153 3.85 17.65 -25.83
CA THR A 153 3.67 18.29 -27.14
C THR A 153 3.16 19.72 -27.05
N THR A 154 2.21 19.99 -26.15
CA THR A 154 1.55 21.30 -25.96
C THR A 154 1.47 21.62 -24.48
N PRO A 155 2.61 22.01 -23.85
CA PRO A 155 2.65 22.24 -22.41
C PRO A 155 1.74 23.39 -22.00
N THR A 156 0.85 23.14 -21.02
CA THR A 156 -0.09 24.14 -20.50
C THR A 156 0.63 25.23 -19.69
N ASN A 157 1.71 24.86 -19.00
CA ASN A 157 2.49 25.77 -18.17
C ASN A 157 3.93 25.27 -18.02
N LEU A 158 4.91 26.09 -18.40
CA LEU A 158 6.34 25.75 -18.29
C LEU A 158 6.93 25.95 -16.89
N VAL A 159 6.24 26.67 -16.00
CA VAL A 159 6.72 26.94 -14.63
C VAL A 159 6.47 25.75 -13.71
N THR A 160 5.35 25.05 -13.90
CA THR A 160 4.98 23.90 -13.09
C THR A 160 5.71 22.64 -13.56
N PRO A 161 6.28 21.81 -12.66
CA PRO A 161 6.93 20.55 -13.02
C PRO A 161 6.01 19.62 -13.79
N LEU A 162 6.53 18.93 -14.82
CA LEU A 162 5.77 18.01 -15.68
C LEU A 162 4.92 16.97 -14.89
N PRO A 163 5.44 16.31 -13.85
CA PRO A 163 4.64 15.33 -13.11
C PRO A 163 3.39 15.94 -12.47
N VAL A 164 3.48 17.19 -11.99
CA VAL A 164 2.35 17.89 -11.37
C VAL A 164 1.29 18.24 -12.42
N ARG A 165 1.70 18.69 -13.60
CA ARG A 165 0.78 19.00 -14.70
C ARG A 165 0.06 17.76 -15.20
N VAL A 166 0.80 16.67 -15.41
CA VAL A 166 0.22 15.37 -15.80
C VAL A 166 -0.79 14.89 -14.77
N LEU A 167 -0.44 14.98 -13.47
CA LEU A 167 -1.34 14.59 -12.39
C LEU A 167 -2.60 15.46 -12.34
N GLN A 168 -2.49 16.74 -12.64
CA GLN A 168 -3.64 17.64 -12.72
C GLN A 168 -4.55 17.32 -13.91
N HIS A 169 -3.96 16.96 -15.07
CA HIS A 169 -4.68 16.57 -16.28
C HIS A 169 -5.39 15.21 -16.15
N ALA A 170 -4.81 14.27 -15.42
CA ALA A 170 -5.31 12.92 -15.21
C ALA A 170 -5.88 12.72 -13.78
N ALA A 171 -6.32 13.79 -13.12
CA ALA A 171 -6.80 13.75 -11.74
C ALA A 171 -8.00 12.81 -11.55
N ASP A 172 -8.90 12.77 -12.51
CA ASP A 172 -10.05 11.88 -12.56
C ASP A 172 -9.62 10.40 -12.65
N ALA A 173 -8.66 10.08 -13.52
CA ALA A 173 -8.13 8.74 -13.66
C ALA A 173 -7.43 8.27 -12.37
N VAL A 174 -6.64 9.14 -11.75
CA VAL A 174 -6.02 8.85 -10.46
C VAL A 174 -7.08 8.63 -9.38
N LEU A 175 -8.12 9.46 -9.33
CA LEU A 175 -9.22 9.31 -8.38
C LEU A 175 -9.93 7.96 -8.55
N VAL A 176 -10.23 7.55 -9.78
CA VAL A 176 -10.87 6.25 -10.07
C VAL A 176 -10.00 5.09 -9.56
N VAL A 177 -8.68 5.13 -9.80
CA VAL A 177 -7.76 4.09 -9.29
C VAL A 177 -7.73 4.07 -7.77
N VAL A 178 -7.67 5.23 -7.12
CA VAL A 178 -7.66 5.33 -5.64
C VAL A 178 -8.96 4.79 -5.05
N VAL A 179 -10.11 5.14 -5.63
CA VAL A 179 -11.43 4.65 -5.18
C VAL A 179 -11.54 3.14 -5.39
N ALA A 180 -11.15 2.63 -6.58
CA ALA A 180 -11.16 1.20 -6.87
C ALA A 180 -10.25 0.44 -5.89
N TRP A 181 -9.03 0.95 -5.65
CA TRP A 181 -8.11 0.36 -4.69
C TRP A 181 -8.71 0.32 -3.28
N LEU A 182 -9.29 1.43 -2.80
CA LEU A 182 -9.87 1.52 -1.47
C LEU A 182 -11.04 0.53 -1.29
N VAL A 183 -11.95 0.47 -2.27
CA VAL A 183 -13.09 -0.46 -2.26
C VAL A 183 -12.60 -1.91 -2.25
N CYS A 184 -11.69 -2.27 -3.15
CA CYS A 184 -11.14 -3.62 -3.23
C CYS A 184 -10.42 -4.03 -1.95
N GLU A 185 -9.65 -3.13 -1.36
CA GLU A 185 -8.93 -3.39 -0.12
C GLU A 185 -9.89 -3.59 1.08
N VAL A 186 -10.92 -2.75 1.20
CA VAL A 186 -11.91 -2.85 2.30
C VAL A 186 -12.74 -4.13 2.15
N VAL A 187 -13.26 -4.39 0.95
CA VAL A 187 -14.04 -5.61 0.68
C VAL A 187 -13.18 -6.85 0.93
N GLY A 188 -11.95 -6.87 0.40
CA GLY A 188 -11.02 -7.98 0.58
C GLY A 188 -10.64 -8.20 2.06
N ALA A 189 -10.44 -7.11 2.82
CA ALA A 189 -10.14 -7.18 4.24
C ALA A 189 -11.29 -7.80 5.06
N ILE A 190 -12.53 -7.39 4.83
CA ILE A 190 -13.70 -7.92 5.53
C ILE A 190 -14.01 -9.36 5.07
N ALA A 191 -13.96 -9.62 3.77
CA ALA A 191 -14.23 -10.94 3.21
C ALA A 191 -13.23 -12.00 3.71
N ALA A 192 -11.93 -11.66 3.77
CA ALA A 192 -10.92 -12.56 4.31
C ALA A 192 -11.20 -12.94 5.77
N ARG A 193 -11.64 -11.98 6.59
CA ARG A 193 -11.99 -12.24 7.99
C ARG A 193 -13.23 -13.09 8.15
N ARG A 194 -14.24 -12.85 7.32
CA ARG A 194 -15.45 -13.67 7.28
C ARG A 194 -15.15 -15.11 6.85
N CYS A 195 -14.31 -15.29 5.84
CA CYS A 195 -13.84 -16.59 5.40
C CYS A 195 -13.18 -17.38 6.55
N VAL A 196 -12.26 -16.75 7.29
CA VAL A 196 -11.55 -17.39 8.40
C VAL A 196 -12.47 -17.64 9.62
N LEU A 197 -13.36 -16.69 9.95
CA LEU A 197 -14.22 -16.80 11.14
C LEU A 197 -15.39 -17.76 10.93
N LEU A 198 -15.98 -17.81 9.74
CA LEU A 198 -17.18 -18.57 9.44
C LEU A 198 -16.91 -19.84 8.63
N GLY A 199 -15.68 -20.01 8.09
CA GLY A 199 -15.38 -21.13 7.17
C GLY A 199 -16.16 -21.04 5.86
N SER A 200 -16.64 -19.86 5.46
CA SER A 200 -17.45 -19.66 4.26
C SER A 200 -16.54 -19.56 3.02
N GLY A 201 -17.00 -20.12 1.89
CA GLY A 201 -16.25 -20.04 0.63
C GLY A 201 -16.06 -18.60 0.14
N PRO A 202 -15.13 -18.36 -0.84
CA PRO A 202 -14.68 -17.03 -1.22
C PRO A 202 -15.79 -16.12 -1.71
N TRP A 203 -16.67 -16.59 -2.59
CA TRP A 203 -17.75 -15.79 -3.16
C TRP A 203 -18.80 -15.38 -2.14
N ARG A 204 -19.15 -16.30 -1.22
CA ARG A 204 -20.06 -15.99 -0.12
C ARG A 204 -19.46 -14.96 0.82
N SER A 205 -18.19 -15.09 1.15
CA SER A 205 -17.46 -14.12 1.99
C SER A 205 -17.42 -12.72 1.38
N ILE A 206 -17.22 -12.60 0.05
CA ILE A 206 -17.24 -11.33 -0.67
C ILE A 206 -18.64 -10.71 -0.65
N SER A 207 -19.68 -11.49 -0.97
CA SER A 207 -21.06 -10.98 -0.98
C SER A 207 -21.51 -10.51 0.41
N GLU A 208 -21.19 -11.27 1.45
CA GLU A 208 -21.49 -10.91 2.83
C GLU A 208 -20.68 -9.70 3.32
N ALA A 209 -19.44 -9.52 2.83
CA ALA A 209 -18.64 -8.33 3.11
C ALA A 209 -19.28 -7.06 2.51
N LEU A 210 -19.76 -7.13 1.27
CA LEU A 210 -20.50 -6.04 0.63
C LEU A 210 -21.77 -5.70 1.41
N VAL A 211 -22.55 -6.70 1.80
CA VAL A 211 -23.75 -6.49 2.63
C VAL A 211 -23.40 -5.86 3.98
N GLN A 212 -22.29 -6.26 4.62
CA GLN A 212 -21.84 -5.66 5.87
C GLN A 212 -21.49 -4.19 5.70
N ILE A 213 -20.77 -3.81 4.64
CA ILE A 213 -20.39 -2.42 4.35
C ILE A 213 -21.64 -1.57 4.16
N VAL A 214 -22.63 -2.07 3.39
CA VAL A 214 -23.89 -1.34 3.13
C VAL A 214 -24.73 -1.21 4.41
N ARG A 215 -24.79 -2.24 5.24
CA ARG A 215 -25.57 -2.21 6.49
C ARG A 215 -24.92 -1.39 7.61
N ARG A 216 -23.59 -1.22 7.58
CA ARG A 216 -22.82 -0.50 8.63
C ARG A 216 -21.83 0.51 8.03
N PRO A 217 -22.30 1.46 7.20
CA PRO A 217 -21.40 2.33 6.44
C PRO A 217 -20.53 3.22 7.35
N ILE A 218 -21.09 3.73 8.45
CA ILE A 218 -20.37 4.61 9.37
C ILE A 218 -19.25 3.86 10.10
N SER A 219 -19.51 2.64 10.56
CA SER A 219 -18.49 1.83 11.26
C SER A 219 -17.34 1.49 10.32
N SER A 220 -17.66 0.96 9.14
CA SER A 220 -16.66 0.59 8.14
C SER A 220 -15.88 1.83 7.64
N ALA A 221 -16.57 2.95 7.38
CA ALA A 221 -15.92 4.19 6.99
C ALA A 221 -14.98 4.74 8.08
N SER A 222 -15.39 4.71 9.35
CA SER A 222 -14.54 5.18 10.45
C SER A 222 -13.27 4.32 10.62
N THR A 223 -13.38 3.00 10.47
CA THR A 223 -12.24 2.08 10.52
C THR A 223 -11.28 2.34 9.35
N VAL A 224 -11.82 2.55 8.15
CA VAL A 224 -11.05 2.87 6.94
C VAL A 224 -10.33 4.21 7.10
N ILE A 225 -11.06 5.29 7.44
CA ILE A 225 -10.49 6.64 7.56
C ILE A 225 -9.40 6.67 8.64
N ALA A 226 -9.64 6.05 9.80
CA ALA A 226 -8.65 6.02 10.86
C ALA A 226 -7.38 5.27 10.46
N SER A 227 -7.51 4.07 9.87
CA SER A 227 -6.37 3.21 9.55
C SER A 227 -5.58 3.69 8.32
N TYR A 228 -6.26 4.12 7.25
CA TYR A 228 -5.58 4.64 6.06
C TYR A 228 -5.12 6.08 6.23
N GLY A 229 -5.87 6.89 7.00
CA GLY A 229 -5.49 8.26 7.32
C GLY A 229 -4.17 8.32 8.09
N SER A 230 -3.93 7.41 9.04
CA SER A 230 -2.65 7.33 9.76
C SER A 230 -1.48 6.97 8.84
N SER A 231 -1.67 6.03 7.92
CA SER A 231 -0.66 5.68 6.90
C SER A 231 -0.40 6.84 5.94
N ALA A 232 -1.46 7.50 5.45
CA ALA A 232 -1.32 8.64 4.55
C ALA A 232 -0.59 9.81 5.21
N MET A 233 -0.86 10.07 6.49
CA MET A 233 -0.16 11.09 7.26
C MET A 233 1.33 10.76 7.42
N ALA A 234 1.68 9.51 7.74
CA ALA A 234 3.08 9.09 7.85
C ALA A 234 3.82 9.26 6.52
N ILE A 235 3.21 8.85 5.41
CA ILE A 235 3.77 9.01 4.05
C ILE A 235 3.93 10.49 3.71
N GLY A 236 2.92 11.32 4.00
CA GLY A 236 2.96 12.76 3.76
C GLY A 236 4.12 13.44 4.49
N LEU A 237 4.36 13.07 5.75
CA LEU A 237 5.50 13.55 6.52
C LEU A 237 6.84 13.09 5.92
N GLY A 238 6.94 11.84 5.44
CA GLY A 238 8.13 11.36 4.74
C GLY A 238 8.42 12.11 3.45
N MET A 239 7.38 12.41 2.68
CA MET A 239 7.50 13.22 1.45
C MET A 239 7.91 14.65 1.76
N ALA A 240 7.36 15.27 2.79
CA ALA A 240 7.79 16.59 3.24
C ALA A 240 9.27 16.60 3.69
N ALA A 241 9.69 15.59 4.46
CA ALA A 241 11.09 15.45 4.85
C ALA A 241 12.01 15.27 3.63
N THR A 242 11.57 14.53 2.61
CA THR A 242 12.31 14.35 1.35
C THR A 242 12.46 15.68 0.61
N ALA A 243 11.39 16.47 0.51
CA ALA A 243 11.45 17.80 -0.13
C ALA A 243 12.39 18.75 0.61
N MET A 244 12.34 18.78 1.94
CA MET A 244 13.22 19.61 2.76
C MET A 244 14.70 19.21 2.63
N THR A 245 15.01 17.90 2.66
CA THR A 245 16.39 17.43 2.50
C THR A 245 16.92 17.74 1.10
N PHE A 246 16.06 17.64 0.09
CA PHE A 246 16.40 18.02 -1.28
C PHE A 246 16.72 19.53 -1.39
N ASP A 247 15.93 20.40 -0.77
CA ASP A 247 16.16 21.84 -0.78
C ASP A 247 17.47 22.20 -0.05
N TRP A 248 17.83 21.50 1.02
CA TRP A 248 19.12 21.65 1.67
C TRP A 248 20.28 21.31 0.74
N CYS A 249 20.20 20.15 0.05
CA CYS A 249 21.22 19.73 -0.91
C CYS A 249 21.34 20.74 -2.07
N ARG A 250 20.22 21.22 -2.58
CA ARG A 250 20.17 22.24 -3.65
C ARG A 250 20.76 23.57 -3.19
N GLY A 251 20.48 24.00 -1.97
CA GLY A 251 21.06 25.19 -1.36
C GLY A 251 22.57 25.08 -1.21
N ALA A 252 23.05 23.95 -0.70
CA ALA A 252 24.50 23.70 -0.58
C ALA A 252 25.21 23.62 -1.94
N ALA A 253 24.55 23.05 -2.97
CA ALA A 253 25.10 22.98 -4.32
C ALA A 253 25.15 24.33 -5.01
N ARG A 254 24.17 25.23 -4.77
CA ARG A 254 24.10 26.57 -5.37
C ARG A 254 25.04 27.58 -4.73
N ASN A 255 25.27 27.49 -3.41
CA ASN A 255 26.17 28.35 -2.69
C ASN A 255 27.61 27.97 -3.02
N GLN A 256 28.11 28.56 -4.11
CA GLN A 256 29.48 28.33 -4.60
C GLN A 256 30.56 29.05 -3.75
N GLN A 257 30.16 29.85 -2.77
CA GLN A 257 31.14 30.53 -1.92
C GLN A 257 31.71 29.54 -0.89
N PRO A 258 33.05 29.35 -0.86
CA PRO A 258 33.67 28.56 0.21
C PRO A 258 33.41 29.27 1.54
N ILE A 259 32.84 28.53 2.51
CA ILE A 259 32.70 29.05 3.86
C ILE A 259 34.10 29.13 4.44
N SER A 260 34.68 30.35 4.42
CA SER A 260 35.97 30.62 5.05
C SER A 260 35.76 30.80 6.56
N VAL A 261 36.07 29.76 7.33
CA VAL A 261 36.19 29.91 8.80
C VAL A 261 37.58 30.45 9.09
N THR A 262 37.66 31.70 9.41
CA THR A 262 38.90 32.31 9.89
C THR A 262 39.06 31.94 11.36
N LEU A 263 39.82 30.91 11.64
CA LEU A 263 40.29 30.62 13.02
C LEU A 263 41.41 31.63 13.30
N GLY A 264 41.17 32.56 14.23
CA GLY A 264 41.98 33.70 14.55
C GLY A 264 43.33 33.44 15.23
N ILE A 265 44.11 32.48 14.78
CA ILE A 265 45.49 32.26 15.23
C ILE A 265 46.35 31.99 13.98
N GLY A 266 46.92 33.09 13.43
CA GLY A 266 47.87 33.01 12.30
C GLY A 266 47.16 32.89 10.93
N SER A 267 47.71 33.56 9.93
CA SER A 267 47.22 33.76 8.56
C SER A 267 47.17 32.47 7.70
N PHE A 268 46.53 31.44 8.18
CA PHE A 268 46.18 30.24 7.41
C PHE A 268 44.68 30.25 7.13
N SER A 269 44.28 30.74 5.96
CA SER A 269 42.93 30.57 5.45
C SER A 269 42.77 29.16 4.90
N THR A 270 42.35 28.20 5.70
CA THR A 270 41.87 26.89 5.22
C THR A 270 40.44 27.04 4.77
N THR A 271 40.22 27.09 3.47
CA THR A 271 38.88 26.94 2.87
C THR A 271 38.46 25.50 3.04
N ARG A 272 37.65 25.23 4.05
CA ARG A 272 37.08 23.90 4.26
C ARG A 272 35.75 23.80 3.51
N ASP A 273 35.66 22.90 2.53
CA ASP A 273 34.43 22.63 1.83
C ASP A 273 33.52 21.78 2.74
N PHE A 274 32.43 22.35 3.28
CA PHE A 274 31.47 21.67 4.13
C PHE A 274 30.35 20.95 3.36
N ARG A 275 30.34 21.06 2.01
CA ARG A 275 29.32 20.40 1.17
C ARG A 275 29.19 18.90 1.41
N PRO A 276 30.27 18.10 1.52
CA PRO A 276 30.14 16.67 1.80
C PRO A 276 29.42 16.37 3.11
N LEU A 277 29.60 17.22 4.13
CA LEU A 277 28.91 17.06 5.42
C LEU A 277 27.41 17.37 5.31
N VAL A 278 27.03 18.37 4.50
CA VAL A 278 25.61 18.67 4.25
C VAL A 278 24.92 17.53 3.51
N PHE A 279 25.56 16.96 2.48
CA PHE A 279 25.02 15.80 1.76
C PHE A 279 24.92 14.56 2.66
N LEU A 280 25.92 14.31 3.50
CA LEU A 280 25.89 13.22 4.46
C LEU A 280 24.78 13.41 5.49
N ALA A 281 24.65 14.62 6.05
CA ALA A 281 23.57 14.92 7.00
C ALA A 281 22.18 14.77 6.37
N ALA A 282 22.02 15.24 5.13
CA ALA A 282 20.77 15.09 4.37
C ALA A 282 20.45 13.60 4.10
N ALA A 283 21.45 12.80 3.74
CA ALA A 283 21.27 11.36 3.53
C ALA A 283 20.86 10.65 4.83
N ILE A 284 21.51 10.94 5.95
CA ILE A 284 21.16 10.40 7.27
C ILE A 284 19.74 10.83 7.65
N ALA A 285 19.39 12.10 7.50
CA ALA A 285 18.06 12.61 7.80
C ALA A 285 16.97 11.91 6.95
N LEU A 286 17.25 11.67 5.67
CA LEU A 286 16.36 10.95 4.77
C LEU A 286 16.17 9.49 5.20
N ILE A 287 17.25 8.76 5.53
CA ILE A 287 17.19 7.39 6.01
C ILE A 287 16.37 7.30 7.30
N VAL A 288 16.60 8.21 8.25
CA VAL A 288 15.87 8.26 9.53
C VAL A 288 14.39 8.57 9.28
N ALA A 289 14.08 9.57 8.45
CA ALA A 289 12.69 9.93 8.14
C ALA A 289 11.94 8.75 7.51
N TRP A 290 12.52 8.06 6.53
CA TRP A 290 11.90 6.90 5.90
C TRP A 290 11.87 5.67 6.81
N GLY A 291 12.83 5.50 7.71
CA GLY A 291 12.77 4.50 8.77
C GLY A 291 11.55 4.71 9.69
N ILE A 292 11.28 5.96 10.07
CA ILE A 292 10.09 6.33 10.86
C ILE A 292 8.82 6.07 10.06
N VAL A 293 8.77 6.42 8.77
CA VAL A 293 7.61 6.14 7.90
C VAL A 293 7.33 4.65 7.80
N LEU A 294 8.36 3.82 7.65
CA LEU A 294 8.22 2.37 7.60
C LEU A 294 7.68 1.81 8.93
N ALA A 295 8.25 2.23 10.06
CA ALA A 295 7.79 1.82 11.38
C ALA A 295 6.31 2.22 11.60
N ALA A 296 5.95 3.46 11.29
CA ALA A 296 4.58 3.96 11.37
C ALA A 296 3.62 3.19 10.45
N SER A 297 4.07 2.80 9.26
CA SER A 297 3.29 1.99 8.32
C SER A 297 3.07 0.56 8.83
N GLY A 298 4.07 -0.03 9.49
CA GLY A 298 3.95 -1.32 10.17
C GLY A 298 2.93 -1.29 11.30
N ILE A 299 3.03 -0.31 12.20
CA ILE A 299 2.09 -0.09 13.31
C ILE A 299 0.67 0.14 12.75
N SER A 300 0.52 0.99 11.75
CA SER A 300 -0.78 1.27 11.12
C SER A 300 -1.38 0.03 10.47
N SER A 301 -0.56 -0.83 9.85
CA SER A 301 -1.00 -2.09 9.25
C SER A 301 -1.45 -3.11 10.31
N ALA A 302 -0.73 -3.24 11.43
CA ALA A 302 -1.11 -4.07 12.57
C ALA A 302 -2.45 -3.59 13.17
N TRP A 303 -2.54 -2.29 13.44
CA TRP A 303 -3.77 -1.67 13.93
C TRP A 303 -4.96 -1.89 13.00
N ARG A 304 -4.78 -1.69 11.70
CA ARG A 304 -5.80 -1.94 10.68
C ARG A 304 -6.28 -3.38 10.74
N SER A 305 -5.36 -4.34 10.83
CA SER A 305 -5.73 -5.75 10.93
C SER A 305 -6.59 -6.04 12.15
N ALA A 306 -6.20 -5.55 13.33
CA ALA A 306 -6.95 -5.71 14.56
C ALA A 306 -8.33 -5.02 14.50
N ALA A 307 -8.39 -3.79 13.97
CA ALA A 307 -9.64 -3.03 13.86
C ALA A 307 -10.68 -3.72 12.98
N PHE A 308 -10.28 -4.21 11.81
CA PHE A 308 -11.18 -4.96 10.92
C PHE A 308 -11.55 -6.33 11.49
N THR A 309 -10.66 -6.98 12.24
CA THR A 309 -10.97 -8.26 12.90
C THR A 309 -12.03 -8.05 13.98
N GLY A 310 -11.88 -7.06 14.84
CA GLY A 310 -12.87 -6.72 15.85
C GLY A 310 -14.22 -6.27 15.25
N GLU A 311 -14.20 -5.49 14.16
CA GLU A 311 -15.44 -5.08 13.47
C GLU A 311 -16.20 -6.28 12.91
N THR A 312 -15.48 -7.21 12.27
CA THR A 312 -16.09 -8.40 11.66
C THR A 312 -16.58 -9.38 12.73
N SER A 313 -15.82 -9.62 13.80
CA SER A 313 -16.21 -10.44 14.93
C SER A 313 -17.53 -9.97 15.55
N ASP A 314 -17.67 -8.65 15.78
CA ASP A 314 -18.90 -8.07 16.28
C ASP A 314 -20.06 -8.10 15.28
N ALA A 315 -19.78 -8.06 13.99
CA ALA A 315 -20.83 -8.18 12.99
C ALA A 315 -21.39 -9.61 12.98
N VAL A 316 -20.52 -10.60 13.12
CA VAL A 316 -20.88 -12.03 13.18
C VAL A 316 -21.62 -12.35 14.47
N SER A 317 -21.16 -11.90 15.62
CA SER A 317 -21.77 -12.18 16.94
C SER A 317 -23.16 -11.58 17.11
N ARG A 318 -23.50 -10.51 16.41
CA ARG A 318 -24.82 -9.87 16.45
C ARG A 318 -25.81 -10.39 15.42
N THR A 319 -25.39 -11.25 14.50
CA THR A 319 -26.31 -11.93 13.59
C THR A 319 -26.97 -13.05 14.40
N PRO A 320 -28.28 -13.02 14.68
CA PRO A 320 -28.92 -14.04 15.49
C PRO A 320 -28.73 -15.41 14.83
N ALA A 321 -28.25 -16.37 15.59
CA ALA A 321 -28.11 -17.76 15.19
C ALA A 321 -29.53 -18.34 14.94
N GLY A 322 -30.09 -18.09 13.76
CA GLY A 322 -31.45 -18.50 13.44
C GLY A 322 -32.21 -17.57 12.48
N ALA A 323 -31.57 -16.54 11.94
CA ALA A 323 -32.16 -15.86 10.81
C ALA A 323 -32.27 -16.87 9.65
N PRO A 324 -33.48 -17.27 9.23
CA PRO A 324 -33.64 -18.34 8.26
C PRO A 324 -32.97 -17.93 6.95
N GLU A 325 -32.23 -18.90 6.36
CA GLU A 325 -31.64 -18.81 5.00
C GLU A 325 -32.69 -18.49 3.91
N GLN A 326 -33.95 -18.41 4.27
CA GLN A 326 -35.11 -18.19 3.41
C GLN A 326 -35.22 -16.75 2.83
N GLU A 327 -34.58 -15.72 3.42
CA GLU A 327 -34.74 -14.37 2.89
C GLU A 327 -33.84 -14.03 1.71
N LEU A 328 -32.85 -14.85 1.38
CA LEU A 328 -31.93 -14.59 0.27
C LEU A 328 -32.29 -15.28 -1.05
N GLY A 329 -33.42 -15.98 -1.14
CA GLY A 329 -33.94 -16.55 -2.41
C GLY A 329 -33.01 -17.56 -3.10
N LEU A 330 -32.04 -18.13 -2.39
CA LEU A 330 -31.07 -19.11 -2.89
C LEU A 330 -31.44 -20.56 -2.53
N SER A 331 -32.74 -20.86 -2.33
CA SER A 331 -33.21 -22.25 -2.25
C SER A 331 -33.10 -22.88 -3.64
N GLY A 332 -31.95 -23.47 -3.93
CA GLY A 332 -31.82 -24.40 -5.03
C GLY A 332 -32.83 -25.56 -4.82
N PRO A 333 -33.35 -26.19 -5.89
CA PRO A 333 -34.33 -27.22 -5.80
C PRO A 333 -33.77 -28.41 -4.99
N THR A 334 -34.39 -28.68 -3.85
CA THR A 334 -34.20 -29.94 -3.13
C THR A 334 -34.54 -31.07 -4.09
N SER A 335 -33.54 -31.81 -4.56
CA SER A 335 -33.76 -33.06 -5.27
C SER A 335 -34.40 -34.03 -4.27
N GLU A 336 -35.73 -34.18 -4.33
CA GLU A 336 -36.44 -35.31 -3.76
C GLU A 336 -35.86 -36.60 -4.33
N ARG A 337 -35.02 -37.27 -3.55
CA ARG A 337 -34.59 -38.62 -3.81
C ARG A 337 -35.75 -39.51 -3.34
N SER A 338 -36.72 -39.75 -4.26
CA SER A 338 -37.71 -40.81 -4.16
C SER A 338 -36.98 -42.13 -4.01
N GLY A 339 -37.13 -42.79 -2.84
CA GLY A 339 -36.78 -44.16 -2.65
C GLY A 339 -37.90 -45.05 -3.19
N ASP A 340 -37.51 -46.02 -4.00
CA ASP A 340 -38.13 -47.32 -4.18
C ASP A 340 -37.02 -48.36 -4.32
#